data_e07669f0f5d5d4a8077dcc67417e232e
#
_entry.id   e07669f0f5d5d4a8077dcc67417e232e
#
_cell.length_a   1.000
_cell.length_b   1.000
_cell.length_c   1.000
_cell.angle_alpha   90.00
_cell.angle_beta   90.00
_cell.angle_gamma   90.00
#
_symmetry.space_group_name_H-M   'P 1'
#
loop_
_entity.id
_entity.type
_entity.pdbx_description
1 polymer ?
#
loop_
_entity_poly.entity_id
_entity_poly.type
_entity_poly.pdbx_seq_one_letter_code
_entity_poly.pdbx_strand_id
1 'polypeptide(L)'
;MQAHPLQTALRIALIMCLTWAGQSGAANELTLKPTRVAQDVYVVVGDLDAQTYGNNGLNNNLGFVVGADGVLVINAGPTTQVARALHESIKKITPHPIKWVLNVNSQSHYWLGNDYFKQLGIPILAHTEAIRLMRELGAVQLQSAHALLKEKAELTALAYPNESVGANRTLQLGKTKIELLHFGSAHTAGDLVLWLPNQKILFAGDLVFTQRMLGVIPVGNSGGWIKAFDQAMALKPRIVVPGHGKPTDIKTATRDTRDYLAFLRKGAQAILAKNGSLQDAVEKTDQSKFKYLVNFDLLAKRNMNQVFTEMEQESF
;
A
#
# COMPACT_ATOMS: atom_id res chain seq x y z
N MET A 1 32.96 -75.05 -55.61
CA MET A 1 32.36 -73.70 -55.75
C MET A 1 31.75 -73.32 -54.36
N GLN A 2 32.50 -72.47 -53.66
CA GLN A 2 32.25 -72.16 -52.26
C GLN A 2 31.37 -70.89 -52.14
N ALA A 3 30.35 -70.96 -51.34
CA ALA A 3 29.53 -69.81 -51.01
C ALA A 3 29.90 -69.36 -49.58
N HIS A 4 30.26 -68.10 -49.44
CA HIS A 4 30.51 -67.45 -48.13
C HIS A 4 29.24 -66.88 -47.56
N PRO A 5 28.92 -67.01 -46.25
CA PRO A 5 27.85 -66.30 -45.61
C PRO A 5 28.27 -64.92 -45.10
N LEU A 6 27.48 -63.90 -45.44
CA LEU A 6 27.59 -62.55 -44.89
C LEU A 6 27.04 -62.52 -43.45
N GLN A 7 27.91 -62.11 -42.56
CA GLN A 7 27.51 -61.79 -41.17
C GLN A 7 26.95 -60.37 -41.10
N THR A 8 25.65 -60.27 -40.77
CA THR A 8 24.96 -59.01 -40.50
C THR A 8 25.14 -58.66 -39.02
N ALA A 9 25.98 -57.65 -38.72
CA ALA A 9 26.15 -57.11 -37.36
C ALA A 9 25.02 -56.10 -37.05
N LEU A 10 24.10 -56.49 -36.16
CA LEU A 10 23.06 -55.64 -35.62
C LEU A 10 23.66 -54.69 -34.56
N ARG A 11 23.78 -53.38 -34.87
CA ARG A 11 24.18 -52.37 -33.91
C ARG A 11 22.92 -51.90 -33.17
N ILE A 12 22.77 -52.25 -31.90
CA ILE A 12 21.77 -51.73 -30.99
C ILE A 12 22.30 -50.36 -30.48
N ALA A 13 21.68 -49.26 -30.94
CA ALA A 13 21.90 -47.94 -30.41
C ALA A 13 21.08 -47.75 -29.13
N LEU A 14 21.75 -47.78 -27.98
CA LEU A 14 21.11 -47.49 -26.69
C LEU A 14 20.91 -45.98 -26.58
N ILE A 15 19.70 -45.46 -26.80
CA ILE A 15 19.33 -44.08 -26.58
C ILE A 15 19.12 -43.90 -25.06
N MET A 16 20.11 -43.35 -24.36
CA MET A 16 19.94 -42.84 -22.98
C MET A 16 19.12 -41.56 -23.05
N CYS A 17 17.84 -41.65 -22.78
CA CYS A 17 17.04 -40.48 -22.43
C CYS A 17 17.45 -40.02 -21.02
N LEU A 18 18.33 -39.02 -20.96
CA LEU A 18 18.57 -38.25 -19.76
C LEU A 18 17.29 -37.42 -19.48
N THR A 19 16.42 -37.94 -18.61
CA THR A 19 15.37 -37.13 -18.00
C THR A 19 16.03 -36.14 -17.04
N TRP A 20 16.23 -34.94 -17.52
CA TRP A 20 16.58 -33.81 -16.67
C TRP A 20 15.33 -33.48 -15.83
N ALA A 21 15.19 -34.14 -14.70
CA ALA A 21 14.27 -33.72 -13.64
C ALA A 21 14.80 -32.37 -13.12
N GLY A 22 14.35 -31.27 -13.75
CA GLY A 22 14.53 -29.95 -13.21
C GLY A 22 13.90 -29.93 -11.82
N GLN A 23 14.73 -29.93 -10.80
CA GLN A 23 14.32 -29.54 -9.47
C GLN A 23 13.88 -28.07 -9.58
N SER A 24 12.61 -27.84 -9.91
CA SER A 24 11.94 -26.61 -9.57
C SER A 24 11.93 -26.56 -8.03
N GLY A 25 12.97 -25.96 -7.48
CA GLY A 25 12.95 -25.59 -6.07
C GLY A 25 11.63 -24.83 -5.86
N ALA A 26 10.72 -25.41 -5.07
CA ALA A 26 9.51 -24.72 -4.66
C ALA A 26 9.97 -23.43 -3.97
N ALA A 27 9.95 -22.32 -4.70
CA ALA A 27 10.16 -21.01 -4.11
C ALA A 27 9.16 -20.93 -2.96
N ASN A 28 9.65 -20.70 -1.74
CA ASN A 28 8.81 -20.62 -0.54
C ASN A 28 7.69 -19.65 -0.84
N GLU A 29 6.48 -20.16 -1.05
CA GLU A 29 5.33 -19.36 -1.45
C GLU A 29 5.04 -18.33 -0.36
N LEU A 30 5.00 -17.06 -0.74
CA LEU A 30 4.74 -15.98 0.20
C LEU A 30 3.40 -16.22 0.90
N THR A 31 3.42 -16.29 2.23
CA THR A 31 2.24 -16.45 3.05
C THR A 31 2.01 -15.20 3.88
N LEU A 32 0.83 -14.60 3.75
CA LEU A 32 0.40 -13.49 4.59
C LEU A 32 -0.44 -14.00 5.75
N LYS A 33 -0.39 -13.29 6.88
CA LYS A 33 -1.12 -13.64 8.11
C LYS A 33 -2.12 -12.54 8.46
N PRO A 34 -3.36 -12.57 7.91
CA PRO A 34 -4.39 -11.62 8.30
C PRO A 34 -4.73 -11.75 9.78
N THR A 35 -4.81 -10.62 10.46
CA THR A 35 -5.30 -10.52 11.83
C THR A 35 -6.73 -10.00 11.82
N ARG A 36 -7.64 -10.67 12.54
CA ARG A 36 -9.03 -10.23 12.70
C ARG A 36 -9.07 -9.05 13.68
N VAL A 37 -9.52 -7.89 13.22
CA VAL A 37 -9.64 -6.68 14.05
C VAL A 37 -11.06 -6.47 14.59
N ALA A 38 -12.05 -7.03 13.89
CA ALA A 38 -13.44 -7.11 14.33
C ALA A 38 -14.15 -8.26 13.59
N GLN A 39 -15.43 -8.46 13.86
CA GLN A 39 -16.19 -9.47 13.12
C GLN A 39 -16.12 -9.16 11.62
N ASP A 40 -15.68 -10.16 10.84
CA ASP A 40 -15.58 -10.11 9.36
C ASP A 40 -14.67 -9.00 8.81
N VAL A 41 -13.78 -8.44 9.63
CA VAL A 41 -12.82 -7.40 9.25
C VAL A 41 -11.40 -7.83 9.60
N TYR A 42 -10.51 -7.84 8.61
CA TYR A 42 -9.16 -8.37 8.71
C TYR A 42 -8.12 -7.38 8.17
N VAL A 43 -6.94 -7.41 8.77
CA VAL A 43 -5.79 -6.57 8.38
C VAL A 43 -4.53 -7.44 8.29
N VAL A 44 -3.76 -7.26 7.24
CA VAL A 44 -2.36 -7.68 7.14
C VAL A 44 -1.52 -6.45 7.44
N VAL A 45 -0.82 -6.46 8.55
CA VAL A 45 0.06 -5.35 8.95
C VAL A 45 1.39 -5.49 8.21
N GLY A 46 1.74 -4.46 7.45
CA GLY A 46 3.02 -4.37 6.76
C GLY A 46 4.18 -4.02 7.69
N ASP A 47 5.39 -4.07 7.15
CA ASP A 47 6.60 -3.68 7.88
C ASP A 47 6.59 -2.18 8.20
N LEU A 48 7.22 -1.81 9.31
CA LEU A 48 7.40 -0.40 9.67
C LEU A 48 8.55 0.26 8.91
N ASP A 49 9.48 -0.51 8.39
CA ASP A 49 10.59 0.00 7.59
C ASP A 49 10.18 0.47 6.20
N ALA A 50 11.14 1.03 5.47
CA ALA A 50 10.98 1.31 4.06
C ALA A 50 10.71 0.02 3.27
N GLN A 51 10.24 0.15 2.03
CA GLN A 51 10.17 -0.98 1.12
C GLN A 51 11.57 -1.56 0.89
N THR A 52 11.70 -2.88 1.00
CA THR A 52 12.94 -3.62 0.80
C THR A 52 12.64 -4.93 0.07
N TYR A 53 13.68 -5.55 -0.48
CA TYR A 53 13.58 -6.92 -0.99
C TYR A 53 13.16 -7.90 0.12
N GLY A 54 13.67 -7.73 1.34
CA GLY A 54 13.39 -8.60 2.49
C GLY A 54 11.94 -8.62 2.90
N ASN A 55 11.27 -7.47 2.92
CA ASN A 55 9.85 -7.38 3.27
C ASN A 55 8.90 -7.48 2.06
N ASN A 56 9.38 -7.95 0.88
CA ASN A 56 8.62 -8.06 -0.36
C ASN A 56 7.99 -6.73 -0.82
N GLY A 57 8.56 -5.60 -0.43
CA GLY A 57 7.99 -4.28 -0.66
C GLY A 57 6.73 -3.98 0.17
N LEU A 58 6.29 -4.90 1.03
CA LEU A 58 5.06 -4.76 1.82
C LEU A 58 5.36 -4.00 3.12
N ASN A 59 5.21 -2.70 3.08
CA ASN A 59 5.39 -1.81 4.22
C ASN A 59 4.12 -1.01 4.59
N ASN A 60 3.03 -1.19 3.83
CA ASN A 60 1.71 -0.66 4.13
C ASN A 60 0.74 -1.75 4.59
N ASN A 61 -0.35 -1.35 5.19
CA ASN A 61 -1.39 -2.28 5.58
C ASN A 61 -2.28 -2.66 4.39
N LEU A 62 -2.56 -3.95 4.29
CA LEU A 62 -3.62 -4.49 3.44
C LEU A 62 -4.79 -4.90 4.33
N GLY A 63 -5.99 -4.94 3.77
CA GLY A 63 -7.15 -5.38 4.54
C GLY A 63 -8.20 -6.04 3.69
N PHE A 64 -9.20 -6.61 4.34
CA PHE A 64 -10.42 -7.04 3.67
C PHE A 64 -11.60 -7.11 4.62
N VAL A 65 -12.78 -6.92 4.05
CA VAL A 65 -14.08 -7.03 4.72
C VAL A 65 -14.86 -8.16 4.07
N VAL A 66 -15.36 -9.09 4.88
CA VAL A 66 -16.17 -10.21 4.44
C VAL A 66 -17.64 -9.89 4.64
N GLY A 67 -18.44 -9.96 3.59
CA GLY A 67 -19.89 -9.86 3.66
C GLY A 67 -20.54 -11.19 3.32
N ALA A 68 -21.86 -11.27 3.46
CA ALA A 68 -22.61 -12.49 3.16
C ALA A 68 -22.57 -12.91 1.67
N ASP A 69 -22.23 -11.98 0.78
CA ASP A 69 -22.28 -12.15 -0.67
C ASP A 69 -20.95 -11.86 -1.38
N GLY A 70 -19.87 -11.67 -0.65
CA GLY A 70 -18.55 -11.42 -1.21
C GLY A 70 -17.56 -10.78 -0.26
N VAL A 71 -16.40 -10.43 -0.81
CA VAL A 71 -15.29 -9.78 -0.09
C VAL A 71 -14.92 -8.48 -0.78
N LEU A 72 -14.68 -7.41 0.00
CA LEU A 72 -13.99 -6.21 -0.47
C LEU A 72 -12.56 -6.26 0.05
N VAL A 73 -11.60 -6.21 -0.88
CA VAL A 73 -10.17 -6.12 -0.59
C VAL A 73 -9.76 -4.65 -0.53
N ILE A 74 -8.94 -4.28 0.45
CA ILE A 74 -8.40 -2.94 0.65
C ILE A 74 -6.92 -3.01 0.37
N ASN A 75 -6.48 -2.36 -0.71
CA ASN A 75 -5.15 -2.33 -1.29
C ASN A 75 -4.70 -3.68 -1.87
N ALA A 76 -4.15 -3.62 -3.07
CA ALA A 76 -3.66 -4.81 -3.78
C ALA A 76 -2.22 -5.21 -3.38
N GLY A 77 -1.50 -4.29 -2.71
CA GLY A 77 -0.10 -4.50 -2.37
C GLY A 77 0.90 -4.08 -3.46
N PRO A 78 2.21 -4.22 -3.17
CA PRO A 78 3.30 -3.74 -4.01
C PRO A 78 3.57 -4.59 -5.25
N THR A 79 3.11 -5.84 -5.31
CA THR A 79 3.39 -6.77 -6.41
C THR A 79 2.26 -7.77 -6.65
N THR A 80 2.22 -8.35 -7.83
CA THR A 80 1.36 -9.49 -8.19
C THR A 80 1.55 -10.67 -7.21
N GLN A 81 2.78 -10.91 -6.74
CA GLN A 81 3.06 -11.96 -5.76
C GLN A 81 2.36 -11.70 -4.42
N VAL A 82 2.42 -10.47 -3.90
CA VAL A 82 1.75 -10.08 -2.66
C VAL A 82 0.22 -10.13 -2.81
N ALA A 83 -0.31 -9.66 -3.94
CA ALA A 83 -1.74 -9.74 -4.24
C ALA A 83 -2.26 -11.18 -4.26
N ARG A 84 -1.51 -12.09 -4.89
CA ARG A 84 -1.82 -13.54 -4.90
C ARG A 84 -1.81 -14.10 -3.49
N ALA A 85 -0.77 -13.81 -2.69
CA ALA A 85 -0.66 -14.28 -1.31
C ALA A 85 -1.81 -13.77 -0.42
N LEU A 86 -2.27 -12.54 -0.65
CA LEU A 86 -3.45 -11.99 0.02
C LEU A 86 -4.71 -12.77 -0.35
N HIS A 87 -4.94 -13.02 -1.64
CA HIS A 87 -6.10 -13.79 -2.11
C HIS A 87 -6.08 -15.22 -1.53
N GLU A 88 -4.94 -15.91 -1.54
CA GLU A 88 -4.83 -17.24 -0.94
C GLU A 88 -5.11 -17.23 0.58
N SER A 89 -4.74 -16.15 1.26
CA SER A 89 -5.08 -15.97 2.68
C SER A 89 -6.58 -15.73 2.90
N ILE A 90 -7.25 -15.00 2.00
CA ILE A 90 -8.71 -14.78 2.03
C ILE A 90 -9.45 -16.09 1.83
N LYS A 91 -9.06 -16.93 0.86
CA LYS A 91 -9.67 -18.24 0.59
C LYS A 91 -9.63 -19.19 1.81
N LYS A 92 -8.62 -19.07 2.67
CA LYS A 92 -8.53 -19.85 3.92
C LYS A 92 -9.52 -19.40 4.99
N ILE A 93 -10.06 -18.18 4.86
CA ILE A 93 -10.98 -17.56 5.83
C ILE A 93 -12.43 -17.66 5.37
N THR A 94 -12.68 -17.50 4.07
CA THR A 94 -14.03 -17.49 3.51
C THR A 94 -14.05 -18.06 2.09
N PRO A 95 -15.11 -18.79 1.71
CA PRO A 95 -15.32 -19.23 0.33
C PRO A 95 -15.95 -18.14 -0.56
N HIS A 96 -16.33 -16.99 -0.01
CA HIS A 96 -16.98 -15.92 -0.76
C HIS A 96 -16.05 -15.30 -1.81
N PRO A 97 -16.56 -14.96 -3.01
CA PRO A 97 -15.74 -14.34 -4.06
C PRO A 97 -15.36 -12.91 -3.70
N ILE A 98 -14.22 -12.44 -4.22
CA ILE A 98 -13.86 -11.03 -4.15
C ILE A 98 -14.74 -10.25 -5.12
N LYS A 99 -15.50 -9.27 -4.61
CA LYS A 99 -16.36 -8.39 -5.41
C LYS A 99 -15.64 -7.12 -5.88
N TRP A 100 -14.77 -6.59 -5.04
CA TRP A 100 -14.04 -5.35 -5.32
C TRP A 100 -12.66 -5.36 -4.70
N VAL A 101 -11.75 -4.66 -5.38
CA VAL A 101 -10.49 -4.19 -4.79
C VAL A 101 -10.57 -2.67 -4.69
N LEU A 102 -10.26 -2.09 -3.55
CA LEU A 102 -10.16 -0.66 -3.32
C LEU A 102 -8.69 -0.28 -3.15
N ASN A 103 -8.17 0.61 -4.00
CA ASN A 103 -6.90 1.25 -3.73
C ASN A 103 -7.18 2.61 -3.06
N VAL A 104 -6.73 2.77 -1.82
CA VAL A 104 -6.98 3.99 -1.05
C VAL A 104 -5.97 5.10 -1.33
N ASN A 105 -4.88 4.80 -2.05
CA ASN A 105 -3.79 5.71 -2.34
C ASN A 105 -3.15 5.39 -3.70
N SER A 106 -2.40 6.32 -4.29
CA SER A 106 -1.73 6.18 -5.59
C SER A 106 -0.26 5.73 -5.53
N GLN A 107 0.30 5.50 -4.34
CA GLN A 107 1.67 5.03 -4.19
C GLN A 107 1.80 3.54 -4.52
N SER A 108 2.95 3.14 -5.06
CA SER A 108 3.23 1.82 -5.61
C SER A 108 2.81 0.64 -4.72
N HIS A 109 3.08 0.73 -3.43
CA HIS A 109 2.79 -0.34 -2.46
C HIS A 109 1.29 -0.55 -2.17
N TYR A 110 0.42 0.33 -2.67
CA TYR A 110 -1.03 0.19 -2.56
C TYR A 110 -1.66 -0.51 -3.75
N TRP A 111 -1.08 -0.36 -4.98
CA TRP A 111 -1.81 -0.72 -6.19
C TRP A 111 -1.07 -1.53 -7.25
N LEU A 112 0.26 -1.69 -7.20
CA LEU A 112 0.98 -2.45 -8.23
C LEU A 112 0.58 -3.93 -8.30
N GLY A 113 -0.04 -4.48 -7.24
CA GLY A 113 -0.66 -5.80 -7.25
C GLY A 113 -1.99 -5.90 -8.00
N ASN A 114 -2.52 -4.79 -8.54
CA ASN A 114 -3.81 -4.74 -9.25
C ASN A 114 -3.89 -5.71 -10.44
N ASP A 115 -2.78 -5.94 -11.14
CA ASP A 115 -2.76 -6.81 -12.31
C ASP A 115 -3.28 -8.22 -12.00
N TYR A 116 -2.94 -8.77 -10.85
CA TYR A 116 -3.47 -10.05 -10.38
C TYR A 116 -5.00 -10.07 -10.33
N PHE A 117 -5.61 -9.07 -9.71
CA PHE A 117 -7.06 -8.99 -9.57
C PHE A 117 -7.76 -8.66 -10.88
N LYS A 118 -7.14 -7.83 -11.72
CA LYS A 118 -7.65 -7.54 -13.07
C LYS A 118 -7.72 -8.78 -13.95
N GLN A 119 -6.70 -9.65 -13.89
CA GLN A 119 -6.70 -10.94 -14.62
C GLN A 119 -7.84 -11.86 -14.17
N LEU A 120 -8.31 -11.73 -12.93
CA LEU A 120 -9.49 -12.45 -12.41
C LEU A 120 -10.82 -11.76 -12.75
N GLY A 121 -10.80 -10.65 -13.49
CA GLY A 121 -12.00 -9.89 -13.84
C GLY A 121 -12.61 -9.10 -12.67
N ILE A 122 -11.89 -8.89 -11.58
CA ILE A 122 -12.40 -8.22 -10.39
C ILE A 122 -12.34 -6.70 -10.59
N PRO A 123 -13.44 -5.97 -10.37
CA PRO A 123 -13.47 -4.50 -10.42
C PRO A 123 -12.51 -3.88 -9.39
N ILE A 124 -11.76 -2.87 -9.84
CA ILE A 124 -10.78 -2.16 -9.02
C ILE A 124 -11.19 -0.69 -8.92
N LEU A 125 -11.37 -0.21 -7.69
CA LEU A 125 -11.84 1.12 -7.37
C LEU A 125 -10.68 1.98 -6.85
N ALA A 126 -10.66 3.25 -7.23
CA ALA A 126 -9.82 4.27 -6.59
C ALA A 126 -10.44 5.67 -6.80
N HIS A 127 -9.96 6.65 -6.06
CA HIS A 127 -10.34 8.05 -6.30
C HIS A 127 -9.87 8.52 -7.69
N THR A 128 -10.65 9.39 -8.33
CA THR A 128 -10.32 9.92 -9.66
C THR A 128 -8.91 10.50 -9.74
N GLU A 129 -8.50 11.30 -8.74
CA GLU A 129 -7.16 11.87 -8.68
C GLU A 129 -6.07 10.83 -8.41
N ALA A 130 -6.37 9.78 -7.63
CA ALA A 130 -5.44 8.67 -7.46
C ALA A 130 -5.20 7.93 -8.79
N ILE A 131 -6.25 7.69 -9.58
CA ILE A 131 -6.13 7.08 -10.92
C ILE A 131 -5.29 7.96 -11.84
N ARG A 132 -5.47 9.28 -11.82
CA ARG A 132 -4.66 10.22 -12.59
C ARG A 132 -3.17 10.11 -12.21
N LEU A 133 -2.85 10.16 -10.92
CA LEU A 133 -1.48 10.02 -10.42
C LEU A 133 -0.87 8.65 -10.73
N MET A 134 -1.65 7.56 -10.61
CA MET A 134 -1.20 6.22 -11.01
C MET A 134 -0.82 6.15 -12.48
N ARG A 135 -1.58 6.80 -13.38
CA ARG A 135 -1.28 6.86 -14.82
C ARG A 135 -0.02 7.69 -15.10
N GLU A 136 0.15 8.79 -14.39
CA GLU A 136 1.28 9.71 -14.54
C GLU A 136 2.59 9.07 -14.02
N LEU A 137 2.56 8.45 -12.86
CA LEU A 137 3.74 7.95 -12.15
C LEU A 137 3.96 6.44 -12.28
N GLY A 138 2.99 5.71 -12.82
CA GLY A 138 2.97 4.25 -12.76
C GLY A 138 4.18 3.59 -13.40
N ALA A 139 4.65 4.10 -14.54
CA ALA A 139 5.83 3.55 -15.21
C ALA A 139 7.09 3.63 -14.34
N VAL A 140 7.32 4.79 -13.69
CA VAL A 140 8.45 4.99 -12.78
C VAL A 140 8.29 4.16 -11.51
N GLN A 141 7.08 4.05 -10.97
CA GLN A 141 6.80 3.21 -9.80
C GLN A 141 7.06 1.72 -10.10
N LEU A 142 6.62 1.22 -11.26
CA LEU A 142 6.87 -0.17 -11.66
C LEU A 142 8.36 -0.43 -11.88
N GLN A 143 9.07 0.46 -12.57
CA GLN A 143 10.52 0.36 -12.77
C GLN A 143 11.26 0.30 -11.42
N SER A 144 10.87 1.16 -10.47
CA SER A 144 11.46 1.18 -9.13
C SER A 144 11.17 -0.12 -8.36
N ALA A 145 9.95 -0.67 -8.50
CA ALA A 145 9.58 -1.95 -7.90
C ALA A 145 10.40 -3.10 -8.48
N HIS A 146 10.57 -3.17 -9.80
CA HIS A 146 11.42 -4.19 -10.46
C HIS A 146 12.88 -4.08 -10.00
N ALA A 147 13.44 -2.87 -9.93
CA ALA A 147 14.81 -2.66 -9.48
C ALA A 147 15.02 -3.10 -8.02
N LEU A 148 14.07 -2.80 -7.14
CA LEU A 148 14.14 -3.10 -5.72
C LEU A 148 13.84 -4.57 -5.40
N LEU A 149 12.80 -5.13 -6.01
CA LEU A 149 12.22 -6.42 -5.64
C LEU A 149 12.64 -7.56 -6.56
N LYS A 150 13.28 -7.24 -7.70
CA LYS A 150 13.85 -8.19 -8.66
C LYS A 150 12.79 -9.23 -9.10
N GLU A 151 13.12 -10.53 -8.99
CA GLU A 151 12.23 -11.65 -9.35
C GLU A 151 10.90 -11.66 -8.59
N LYS A 152 10.82 -11.05 -7.41
CA LYS A 152 9.55 -10.92 -6.65
C LYS A 152 8.55 -9.97 -7.31
N ALA A 153 9.01 -9.09 -8.19
CA ALA A 153 8.16 -8.20 -8.97
C ALA A 153 8.07 -8.57 -10.46
N GLU A 154 8.74 -9.63 -10.91
CA GLU A 154 8.86 -9.99 -12.33
C GLU A 154 7.51 -10.10 -13.06
N LEU A 155 6.51 -10.68 -12.41
CA LEU A 155 5.16 -10.82 -12.96
C LEU A 155 4.27 -9.59 -12.75
N THR A 156 4.81 -8.53 -12.14
CA THR A 156 4.03 -7.32 -11.84
C THR A 156 3.94 -6.43 -13.07
N ALA A 157 2.73 -6.06 -13.46
CA ALA A 157 2.46 -5.19 -14.59
C ALA A 157 1.50 -4.06 -14.21
N LEU A 158 1.44 -3.02 -15.04
CA LEU A 158 0.54 -1.89 -14.79
C LEU A 158 -0.92 -2.29 -15.07
N ALA A 159 -1.75 -2.19 -14.04
CA ALA A 159 -3.18 -2.40 -14.13
C ALA A 159 -3.91 -1.30 -13.35
N TYR A 160 -4.39 -0.30 -14.07
CA TYR A 160 -5.08 0.83 -13.47
C TYR A 160 -6.49 0.45 -13.02
N PRO A 161 -7.03 1.09 -11.96
CA PRO A 161 -8.42 0.94 -11.56
C PRO A 161 -9.37 1.23 -12.73
N ASN A 162 -10.45 0.46 -12.83
CA ASN A 162 -11.46 0.56 -13.87
C ASN A 162 -12.77 1.18 -13.38
N GLU A 163 -12.91 1.40 -12.07
CA GLU A 163 -14.00 2.18 -11.48
C GLU A 163 -13.45 3.37 -10.69
N SER A 164 -13.95 4.56 -10.99
CA SER A 164 -13.59 5.78 -10.24
C SER A 164 -14.58 6.06 -9.12
N VAL A 165 -14.03 6.55 -8.01
CA VAL A 165 -14.79 7.15 -6.90
C VAL A 165 -14.54 8.65 -6.97
N GLY A 166 -15.62 9.44 -7.02
CA GLY A 166 -15.53 10.91 -6.91
C GLY A 166 -15.36 11.34 -5.45
N ALA A 167 -16.23 12.20 -4.94
CA ALA A 167 -16.14 12.66 -3.56
C ALA A 167 -16.41 11.53 -2.55
N ASN A 168 -17.56 10.86 -2.66
CA ASN A 168 -17.96 9.79 -1.76
C ASN A 168 -18.75 8.71 -2.52
N ARG A 169 -18.64 7.45 -2.05
CA ARG A 169 -19.42 6.33 -2.58
C ARG A 169 -19.83 5.40 -1.45
N THR A 170 -21.09 4.94 -1.45
CA THR A 170 -21.53 3.87 -0.57
C THR A 170 -21.57 2.55 -1.34
N LEU A 171 -21.00 1.50 -0.74
CA LEU A 171 -21.10 0.13 -1.21
C LEU A 171 -21.89 -0.69 -0.20
N GLN A 172 -22.59 -1.72 -0.72
CA GLN A 172 -23.30 -2.68 0.11
C GLN A 172 -22.70 -4.06 -0.11
N LEU A 173 -22.18 -4.66 0.96
CA LEU A 173 -21.59 -6.00 0.96
C LEU A 173 -22.43 -6.91 1.89
N GLY A 174 -23.44 -7.59 1.33
CA GLY A 174 -24.50 -8.22 2.12
C GLY A 174 -25.22 -7.20 2.98
N LYS A 175 -25.19 -7.36 4.31
CA LYS A 175 -25.76 -6.41 5.27
C LYS A 175 -24.77 -5.32 5.73
N THR A 176 -23.52 -5.40 5.29
CA THR A 176 -22.47 -4.46 5.70
C THR A 176 -22.48 -3.23 4.80
N LYS A 177 -22.79 -2.07 5.37
CA LYS A 177 -22.64 -0.77 4.73
C LYS A 177 -21.17 -0.35 4.79
N ILE A 178 -20.62 0.08 3.66
CA ILE A 178 -19.25 0.55 3.51
C ILE A 178 -19.31 1.93 2.86
N GLU A 179 -18.67 2.92 3.47
CA GLU A 179 -18.59 4.27 2.92
C GLU A 179 -17.13 4.54 2.51
N LEU A 180 -16.94 4.89 1.25
CA LEU A 180 -15.69 5.37 0.69
C LEU A 180 -15.75 6.90 0.71
N LEU A 181 -14.86 7.54 1.47
CA LEU A 181 -14.90 8.97 1.73
C LEU A 181 -13.59 9.62 1.29
N HIS A 182 -13.70 10.78 0.65
CA HIS A 182 -12.59 11.66 0.29
C HIS A 182 -12.74 12.99 1.04
N PHE A 183 -11.71 13.38 1.78
CA PHE A 183 -11.69 14.60 2.60
C PHE A 183 -10.82 15.72 2.03
N GLY A 184 -10.47 15.63 0.75
CA GLY A 184 -9.57 16.56 0.09
C GLY A 184 -8.13 16.04 -0.01
N SER A 185 -7.27 16.87 -0.63
CA SER A 185 -5.85 16.52 -0.78
C SER A 185 -5.16 16.44 0.58
N ALA A 186 -4.49 15.32 0.83
CA ALA A 186 -3.81 15.02 2.08
C ALA A 186 -2.39 14.51 1.83
N HIS A 187 -2.09 13.23 2.08
CA HIS A 187 -0.81 12.63 1.72
C HIS A 187 -0.60 12.62 0.20
N THR A 188 -1.68 12.33 -0.54
CA THR A 188 -1.79 12.55 -1.99
C THR A 188 -3.10 13.28 -2.32
N ALA A 189 -3.29 13.67 -3.57
CA ALA A 189 -4.52 14.36 -4.00
C ALA A 189 -5.75 13.44 -3.99
N GLY A 190 -5.56 12.12 -4.03
CA GLY A 190 -6.64 11.15 -4.20
C GLY A 190 -6.79 10.15 -3.06
N ASP A 191 -6.43 10.54 -1.83
CA ASP A 191 -6.55 9.65 -0.68
C ASP A 191 -8.02 9.36 -0.36
N LEU A 192 -8.37 8.08 -0.24
CA LEU A 192 -9.67 7.60 0.23
C LEU A 192 -9.53 6.98 1.61
N VAL A 193 -10.57 7.09 2.40
CA VAL A 193 -10.76 6.27 3.58
C VAL A 193 -11.95 5.35 3.39
N LEU A 194 -11.89 4.15 3.98
CA LEU A 194 -13.03 3.25 4.04
C LEU A 194 -13.58 3.27 5.46
N TRP A 195 -14.85 3.65 5.58
CA TRP A 195 -15.56 3.73 6.85
C TRP A 195 -16.61 2.62 6.95
N LEU A 196 -16.59 1.90 8.06
CA LEU A 196 -17.58 0.89 8.45
C LEU A 196 -18.44 1.46 9.61
N PRO A 197 -19.56 2.14 9.32
CA PRO A 197 -20.30 2.91 10.32
C PRO A 197 -20.85 2.04 11.45
N ASN A 198 -21.36 0.85 11.15
CA ASN A 198 -21.95 -0.05 12.15
C ASN A 198 -20.90 -0.57 13.14
N GLN A 199 -19.67 -0.78 12.71
CA GLN A 199 -18.57 -1.31 13.53
C GLN A 199 -17.66 -0.22 14.08
N LYS A 200 -17.81 1.02 13.58
CA LYS A 200 -16.96 2.18 13.88
C LYS A 200 -15.49 1.88 13.60
N ILE A 201 -15.19 1.33 12.42
CA ILE A 201 -13.83 1.01 11.95
C ILE A 201 -13.52 1.91 10.76
N LEU A 202 -12.37 2.56 10.81
CA LEU A 202 -11.85 3.40 9.74
C LEU A 202 -10.55 2.80 9.20
N PHE A 203 -10.55 2.38 7.94
CA PHE A 203 -9.31 2.16 7.18
C PHE A 203 -8.88 3.52 6.60
N ALA A 204 -7.87 4.08 7.21
CA ALA A 204 -7.47 5.46 6.94
C ALA A 204 -6.44 5.62 5.81
N GLY A 205 -5.81 4.53 5.36
CA GLY A 205 -4.70 4.62 4.42
C GLY A 205 -3.63 5.58 4.94
N ASP A 206 -2.96 6.26 4.03
CA ASP A 206 -1.89 7.21 4.37
C ASP A 206 -2.36 8.54 4.97
N LEU A 207 -3.66 8.65 5.22
CA LEU A 207 -4.16 9.70 6.10
C LEU A 207 -3.63 9.54 7.54
N VAL A 208 -3.30 8.29 7.95
CA VAL A 208 -2.80 7.95 9.29
C VAL A 208 -1.58 7.05 9.22
N PHE A 209 -0.51 7.48 9.88
CA PHE A 209 0.71 6.73 10.18
C PHE A 209 0.84 6.60 11.68
N THR A 210 1.25 5.42 12.16
CA THR A 210 1.58 5.19 13.57
C THR A 210 2.82 4.31 13.72
N GLN A 211 3.53 4.46 14.82
CA GLN A 211 4.75 3.69 15.13
C GLN A 211 5.93 3.97 14.18
N ARG A 212 5.68 4.43 12.96
CA ARG A 212 6.71 4.93 12.04
C ARG A 212 6.42 6.39 11.68
N MET A 213 7.47 7.12 11.33
CA MET A 213 7.34 8.49 10.85
C MET A 213 6.65 8.50 9.47
N LEU A 214 5.68 9.39 9.31
CA LEU A 214 5.08 9.64 8.01
C LEU A 214 6.09 10.30 7.06
N GLY A 215 5.86 10.16 5.75
CA GLY A 215 6.61 10.89 4.73
C GLY A 215 5.76 12.01 4.15
N VAL A 216 6.24 13.26 4.22
CA VAL A 216 5.62 14.36 3.45
C VAL A 216 6.24 14.34 2.07
N ILE A 217 5.40 14.29 1.03
CA ILE A 217 5.82 14.13 -0.37
C ILE A 217 5.30 15.29 -1.23
N PRO A 218 5.96 15.62 -2.37
CA PRO A 218 5.64 16.79 -3.18
C PRO A 218 4.21 16.83 -3.75
N VAL A 219 3.58 15.67 -3.93
CA VAL A 219 2.19 15.56 -4.45
C VAL A 219 1.12 15.65 -3.36
N GLY A 220 1.55 15.84 -2.10
CA GLY A 220 0.67 16.01 -0.94
C GLY A 220 0.41 17.47 -0.60
N ASN A 221 -0.39 17.67 0.43
CA ASN A 221 -0.65 18.98 1.03
C ASN A 221 -0.74 18.84 2.56
N SER A 222 0.27 19.30 3.28
CA SER A 222 0.35 19.10 4.73
C SER A 222 -0.76 19.81 5.50
N GLY A 223 -1.21 20.97 5.04
CA GLY A 223 -2.32 21.71 5.62
C GLY A 223 -3.68 21.04 5.36
N GLY A 224 -3.89 20.58 4.12
CA GLY A 224 -5.05 19.75 3.73
C GLY A 224 -5.08 18.43 4.49
N TRP A 225 -3.91 17.82 4.69
CA TRP A 225 -3.80 16.56 5.44
C TRP A 225 -4.29 16.68 6.88
N ILE A 226 -3.91 17.76 7.60
CA ILE A 226 -4.44 18.02 8.95
C ILE A 226 -5.96 18.15 8.92
N LYS A 227 -6.52 18.89 7.95
CA LYS A 227 -7.98 19.07 7.80
C LYS A 227 -8.69 17.76 7.51
N ALA A 228 -8.17 16.97 6.58
CA ALA A 228 -8.72 15.65 6.23
C ALA A 228 -8.66 14.68 7.41
N PHE A 229 -7.54 14.69 8.17
CA PHE A 229 -7.42 13.91 9.40
C PHE A 229 -8.50 14.28 10.42
N ASP A 230 -8.67 15.58 10.71
CA ASP A 230 -9.65 16.06 11.68
C ASP A 230 -11.09 15.66 11.27
N GLN A 231 -11.44 15.74 9.97
CA GLN A 231 -12.74 15.28 9.45
C GLN A 231 -12.93 13.76 9.59
N ALA A 232 -11.90 12.97 9.28
CA ALA A 232 -11.93 11.53 9.42
C ALA A 232 -12.12 11.10 10.89
N MET A 233 -11.44 11.76 11.84
CA MET A 233 -11.58 11.48 13.28
C MET A 233 -12.90 11.97 13.86
N ALA A 234 -13.56 12.96 13.23
CA ALA A 234 -14.91 13.39 13.60
C ALA A 234 -15.98 12.31 13.39
N LEU A 235 -15.71 11.26 12.59
CA LEU A 235 -16.53 10.05 12.49
C LEU A 235 -16.53 9.22 13.79
N LYS A 236 -15.63 9.53 14.74
CA LYS A 236 -15.45 8.84 16.03
C LYS A 236 -15.21 7.33 15.87
N PRO A 237 -14.21 6.92 15.06
CA PRO A 237 -13.88 5.52 14.92
C PRO A 237 -13.47 4.92 16.28
N ARG A 238 -13.91 3.69 16.53
CA ARG A 238 -13.44 2.90 17.67
C ARG A 238 -12.07 2.25 17.35
N ILE A 239 -11.87 1.91 16.08
CA ILE A 239 -10.62 1.32 15.57
C ILE A 239 -10.22 2.13 14.33
N VAL A 240 -8.99 2.61 14.33
CA VAL A 240 -8.33 3.22 13.17
C VAL A 240 -7.31 2.20 12.63
N VAL A 241 -7.48 1.80 11.38
CA VAL A 241 -6.48 1.01 10.65
C VAL A 241 -5.66 2.01 9.83
N PRO A 242 -4.41 2.32 10.22
CA PRO A 242 -3.58 3.26 9.51
C PRO A 242 -3.07 2.67 8.18
N GLY A 243 -2.49 3.49 7.31
CA GLY A 243 -1.73 3.01 6.17
C GLY A 243 -0.47 2.27 6.59
N HIS A 244 0.15 2.73 7.66
CA HIS A 244 1.36 2.15 8.24
C HIS A 244 1.26 2.08 9.77
N GLY A 245 1.64 0.93 10.33
CA GLY A 245 1.56 0.65 11.75
C GLY A 245 0.36 -0.23 12.12
N LYS A 246 0.26 -0.61 13.38
CA LYS A 246 -0.82 -1.50 13.85
C LYS A 246 -2.15 -0.77 13.95
N PRO A 247 -3.30 -1.48 13.82
CA PRO A 247 -4.61 -0.94 14.19
C PRO A 247 -4.57 -0.28 15.57
N THR A 248 -5.18 0.89 15.69
CA THR A 248 -4.98 1.78 16.83
C THR A 248 -6.26 2.56 17.18
N ASP A 249 -6.15 3.49 18.13
CA ASP A 249 -7.19 4.45 18.52
C ASP A 249 -6.92 5.86 17.98
N ILE A 250 -7.90 6.76 18.15
CA ILE A 250 -7.81 8.17 17.72
C ILE A 250 -6.64 8.88 18.41
N LYS A 251 -6.40 8.61 19.70
CA LYS A 251 -5.36 9.30 20.49
C LYS A 251 -3.96 9.01 19.92
N THR A 252 -3.66 7.75 19.65
CA THR A 252 -2.39 7.34 19.06
C THR A 252 -2.24 7.87 17.64
N ALA A 253 -3.30 7.78 16.81
CA ALA A 253 -3.31 8.34 15.46
C ALA A 253 -3.04 9.86 15.46
N THR A 254 -3.68 10.60 16.38
CA THR A 254 -3.48 12.05 16.53
C THR A 254 -2.05 12.38 16.90
N ARG A 255 -1.48 11.70 17.91
CA ARG A 255 -0.12 11.94 18.37
C ARG A 255 0.93 11.69 17.27
N ASP A 256 0.82 10.56 16.56
CA ASP A 256 1.84 10.11 15.62
C ASP A 256 1.72 10.78 14.24
N THR A 257 0.52 11.23 13.86
CA THR A 257 0.29 11.83 12.54
C THR A 257 -0.03 13.32 12.62
N ARG A 258 -1.17 13.67 13.17
CA ARG A 258 -1.70 15.04 13.13
C ARG A 258 -0.84 16.03 13.90
N ASP A 259 -0.42 15.65 15.12
CA ASP A 259 0.39 16.52 15.97
C ASP A 259 1.81 16.69 15.42
N TYR A 260 2.34 15.67 14.72
CA TYR A 260 3.61 15.79 14.01
C TYR A 260 3.49 16.75 12.82
N LEU A 261 2.47 16.65 11.99
CA LEU A 261 2.25 17.59 10.89
C LEU A 261 2.06 19.02 11.39
N ALA A 262 1.26 19.21 12.44
CA ALA A 262 1.04 20.52 13.05
C ALA A 262 2.34 21.10 13.64
N PHE A 263 3.18 20.25 14.22
CA PHE A 263 4.50 20.64 14.71
C PHE A 263 5.42 21.11 13.58
N LEU A 264 5.47 20.40 12.47
CA LEU A 264 6.29 20.80 11.30
C LEU A 264 5.83 22.15 10.76
N ARG A 265 4.52 22.33 10.52
CA ARG A 265 3.97 23.59 10.00
C ARG A 265 4.23 24.77 10.94
N LYS A 266 4.08 24.55 12.25
CA LYS A 266 4.41 25.57 13.26
C LYS A 266 5.91 25.96 13.22
N GLY A 267 6.80 24.97 13.07
CA GLY A 267 8.23 25.19 12.94
C GLY A 267 8.56 25.99 11.67
N ALA A 268 8.04 25.58 10.52
CA ALA A 268 8.22 26.27 9.25
C ALA A 268 7.70 27.71 9.31
N GLN A 269 6.50 27.93 9.86
CA GLN A 269 5.92 29.27 10.04
C GLN A 269 6.78 30.19 10.89
N ALA A 270 7.36 29.67 11.98
CA ALA A 270 8.23 30.46 12.87
C ALA A 270 9.53 30.90 12.21
N ILE A 271 10.03 30.14 11.24
CA ILE A 271 11.22 30.47 10.45
C ILE A 271 10.84 31.47 9.34
N LEU A 272 9.77 31.22 8.60
CA LEU A 272 9.28 32.12 7.55
C LEU A 272 8.95 33.52 8.09
N ALA A 273 8.30 33.61 9.25
CA ALA A 273 7.97 34.89 9.91
C ALA A 273 9.21 35.75 10.25
N LYS A 274 10.40 35.16 10.25
CA LYS A 274 11.69 35.84 10.49
C LYS A 274 12.51 35.97 9.22
N ASN A 275 11.92 35.74 8.04
CA ASN A 275 12.63 35.66 6.75
C ASN A 275 13.81 34.66 6.78
N GLY A 276 13.68 33.59 7.59
CA GLY A 276 14.69 32.54 7.67
C GLY A 276 14.64 31.60 6.48
N SER A 277 15.74 30.89 6.24
CA SER A 277 15.92 30.01 5.11
C SER A 277 15.38 28.60 5.36
N LEU A 278 15.25 27.80 4.26
CA LEU A 278 15.02 26.35 4.34
C LEU A 278 16.06 25.64 5.21
N GLN A 279 17.33 26.02 5.10
CA GLN A 279 18.39 25.47 5.93
C GLN A 279 18.14 25.76 7.42
N ASP A 280 17.71 26.99 7.76
CA ASP A 280 17.33 27.33 9.12
C ASP A 280 16.18 26.46 9.64
N ALA A 281 15.17 26.20 8.82
CA ALA A 281 14.04 25.35 9.18
C ALA A 281 14.48 23.92 9.50
N VAL A 282 15.35 23.34 8.68
CA VAL A 282 15.85 21.97 8.83
C VAL A 282 16.78 21.83 10.03
N GLU A 283 17.64 22.82 10.29
CA GLU A 283 18.66 22.77 11.35
C GLU A 283 18.13 23.21 12.71
N LYS A 284 17.25 24.23 12.76
CA LYS A 284 16.80 24.84 14.01
C LYS A 284 15.50 24.24 14.57
N THR A 285 14.77 23.45 13.79
CA THR A 285 13.56 22.79 14.30
C THR A 285 13.91 21.45 14.96
N ASP A 286 13.98 21.45 16.28
CA ASP A 286 14.24 20.23 17.04
C ASP A 286 13.04 19.27 17.01
N GLN A 287 13.19 18.19 16.27
CA GLN A 287 12.19 17.13 16.12
C GLN A 287 12.41 15.94 17.08
N SER A 288 13.34 16.04 18.04
CA SER A 288 13.82 14.94 18.87
C SER A 288 12.71 14.21 19.65
N LYS A 289 11.63 14.91 20.00
CA LYS A 289 10.46 14.31 20.66
C LYS A 289 9.75 13.24 19.85
N PHE A 290 10.03 13.14 18.54
CA PHE A 290 9.46 12.14 17.63
C PHE A 290 10.44 10.99 17.30
N LYS A 291 11.60 10.91 17.95
CA LYS A 291 12.61 9.86 17.72
C LYS A 291 12.11 8.44 18.00
N TYR A 292 11.00 8.30 18.70
CA TYR A 292 10.37 7.00 18.95
C TYR A 292 9.69 6.40 17.69
N LEU A 293 9.50 7.20 16.64
CA LEU A 293 8.93 6.73 15.37
C LEU A 293 10.02 6.09 14.50
N VAL A 294 9.77 4.88 14.01
CA VAL A 294 10.67 4.19 13.07
C VAL A 294 10.91 5.08 11.85
N ASN A 295 12.11 5.06 11.28
CA ASN A 295 12.55 5.91 10.17
C ASN A 295 12.68 7.40 10.50
N PHE A 296 12.78 7.78 11.78
CA PHE A 296 13.00 9.15 12.19
C PHE A 296 14.20 9.78 11.48
N ASP A 297 15.38 9.15 11.55
CA ASP A 297 16.62 9.69 10.99
C ASP A 297 16.57 9.84 9.47
N LEU A 298 15.79 8.98 8.81
CA LEU A 298 15.60 9.01 7.36
C LEU A 298 14.67 10.15 6.92
N LEU A 299 13.59 10.40 7.68
CA LEU A 299 12.46 11.22 7.22
C LEU A 299 12.36 12.59 7.88
N ALA A 300 12.83 12.78 9.11
CA ALA A 300 12.59 14.02 9.86
C ALA A 300 13.04 15.29 9.12
N LYS A 301 14.29 15.31 8.63
CA LYS A 301 14.82 16.47 7.87
C LYS A 301 14.12 16.65 6.52
N ARG A 302 13.81 15.54 5.83
CA ARG A 302 13.10 15.57 4.54
C ARG A 302 11.68 16.10 4.69
N ASN A 303 10.98 15.72 5.76
CA ASN A 303 9.65 16.21 6.05
C ASN A 303 9.64 17.72 6.34
N MET A 304 10.60 18.22 7.14
CA MET A 304 10.71 19.65 7.39
C MET A 304 11.02 20.42 6.11
N ASN A 305 11.94 19.91 5.28
CA ASN A 305 12.24 20.50 3.97
C ASN A 305 10.96 20.63 3.13
N GLN A 306 10.20 19.54 2.98
CA GLN A 306 8.99 19.52 2.16
C GLN A 306 7.91 20.46 2.70
N VAL A 307 7.67 20.47 4.02
CA VAL A 307 6.65 21.34 4.63
C VAL A 307 7.06 22.80 4.56
N PHE A 308 8.34 23.14 4.72
CA PHE A 308 8.81 24.51 4.57
C PHE A 308 8.61 25.00 3.14
N THR A 309 9.03 24.22 2.14
CA THR A 309 8.86 24.56 0.71
C THR A 309 7.39 24.75 0.35
N GLU A 310 6.50 23.86 0.83
CA GLU A 310 5.05 23.99 0.65
C GLU A 310 4.52 25.32 1.22
N MET A 311 4.88 25.62 2.48
CA MET A 311 4.41 26.83 3.17
C MET A 311 5.01 28.13 2.60
N GLU A 312 6.22 28.07 2.11
CA GLU A 312 6.83 29.21 1.39
C GLU A 312 6.03 29.53 0.12
N GLN A 313 5.65 28.51 -0.65
CA GLN A 313 4.78 28.66 -1.83
C GLN A 313 3.36 29.15 -1.50
N GLU A 314 2.80 28.74 -0.34
CA GLU A 314 1.49 29.24 0.12
C GLU A 314 1.51 30.74 0.47
N SER A 315 2.69 31.33 0.69
CA SER A 315 2.85 32.73 1.13
C SER A 315 2.94 33.73 -0.03
N PHE A 316 3.04 33.24 -1.26
CA PHE A 316 3.04 34.01 -2.50
C PHE A 316 1.69 33.94 -3.21
#